data_76b0c44b38aebb95c8344c382f761b11
#
_entry.id   76b0c44b38aebb95c8344c382f761b11
#
_cell.length_a   1.000
_cell.length_b   1.000
_cell.length_c   1.000
_cell.angle_alpha   90.00
_cell.angle_beta   90.00
_cell.angle_gamma   90.00
#
_symmetry.space_group_name_H-M   'P 1'
#
loop_
_entity.id
_entity.type
_entity.pdbx_description
1 polymer ?
#
loop_
_entity_poly.entity_id
_entity_poly.type
_entity_poly.pdbx_seq_one_letter_code
_entity_poly.pdbx_strand_id
1 'polypeptide(L)'
;MKHYFLVAATALLVLSGLSSCSKDTPDVPPTPPAKSEAGFVHSVNIGENTYVSLFKDLTAGSLNTDNALVFAKGAFSFVHGGKVYVTDTEHLYKYAPKDGKLVQEGTTMVFPSGAKATYITFASNKKAYVSCLGIGKVWIIDPSSMTKTGEIDLSDYSLGKSSGDNNPEPCASVIRDGILYVSLNQMKSAYSCETGAYVALIDTKTDKPIKLISDSRVTMSSSGTPAGDPFVDEKGDIYFYCVGMFGYQMGAKEGFLRIKKGEQEFDKSYCFTLADVNLDGVKGGKTSYAYNKVYGGNGKVYGYLNIPGAASNPPDYVHDKSFQPFEINLYDKTCKKMNFSGTRGWAASICKSGNDIIFGMSTDQGLGYSVYHMNDGSYENVKVKTSGAPYMLHELK
;
A
#
# COMPACT_ATOMS: atom_id res chain seq x y z
N MET A 1 -32.85 -15.67 75.25
CA MET A 1 -33.23 -14.76 76.37
C MET A 1 -32.82 -13.35 76.06
N LYS A 2 -33.81 -12.50 75.89
CA LYS A 2 -33.97 -11.14 76.45
C LYS A 2 -32.85 -10.15 76.00
N HIS A 3 -33.06 -9.06 75.52
CA HIS A 3 -34.11 -8.03 75.34
C HIS A 3 -33.38 -6.71 74.98
N TYR A 4 -33.83 -5.95 73.99
CA TYR A 4 -34.34 -4.53 73.95
C TYR A 4 -33.35 -3.45 74.48
N PHE A 5 -33.23 -2.24 73.95
CA PHE A 5 -34.07 -1.18 73.42
C PHE A 5 -33.14 -0.12 72.81
N LEU A 6 -33.31 0.44 71.63
CA LEU A 6 -33.99 1.67 71.24
C LEU A 6 -33.80 2.84 72.20
N VAL A 7 -33.23 3.95 71.72
CA VAL A 7 -33.78 5.30 71.78
C VAL A 7 -32.93 6.26 70.97
N ALA A 8 -33.59 7.05 70.16
CA ALA A 8 -33.10 8.22 69.42
C ALA A 8 -33.03 9.47 70.32
N ALA A 9 -32.15 10.37 70.02
CA ALA A 9 -32.35 11.80 70.30
C ALA A 9 -31.49 12.68 69.41
N THR A 10 -32.16 13.53 68.73
CA THR A 10 -31.78 14.71 67.96
C THR A 10 -31.12 15.78 68.84
N ALA A 11 -30.11 16.45 68.36
CA ALA A 11 -29.84 17.86 68.66
C ALA A 11 -28.98 18.55 67.58
N LEU A 12 -29.48 19.60 67.14
CA LEU A 12 -29.01 20.64 66.22
C LEU A 12 -27.92 21.53 66.82
N LEU A 13 -27.21 22.24 65.87
CA LEU A 13 -26.52 23.51 66.00
C LEU A 13 -24.97 23.39 66.04
N VAL A 14 -24.13 24.18 65.35
CA VAL A 14 -24.23 25.44 64.59
C VAL A 14 -22.91 25.62 63.84
N LEU A 15 -23.00 26.25 62.70
CA LEU A 15 -21.99 26.87 61.86
C LEU A 15 -20.66 27.26 62.49
N SER A 16 -19.56 26.92 61.81
CA SER A 16 -18.53 27.91 61.49
C SER A 16 -17.86 27.54 60.16
N GLY A 17 -18.01 28.39 59.18
CA GLY A 17 -17.48 28.22 57.85
C GLY A 17 -15.97 28.37 57.80
N LEU A 18 -15.35 27.53 57.01
CA LEU A 18 -14.09 27.82 56.34
C LEU A 18 -14.28 27.50 54.86
N SER A 19 -14.51 28.55 54.07
CA SER A 19 -14.44 28.54 52.63
C SER A 19 -13.02 28.13 52.20
N SER A 20 -12.84 26.89 51.79
CA SER A 20 -11.74 26.53 50.93
C SER A 20 -12.18 26.73 49.50
N CYS A 21 -11.80 27.82 48.89
CA CYS A 21 -11.85 28.01 47.45
C CYS A 21 -10.91 26.99 46.79
N SER A 22 -11.44 25.84 46.36
CA SER A 22 -10.82 25.11 45.27
C SER A 22 -11.04 25.92 44.00
N LYS A 23 -9.99 26.49 43.46
CA LYS A 23 -9.99 27.02 42.10
C LYS A 23 -10.25 25.82 41.19
N ASP A 24 -11.47 25.72 40.68
CA ASP A 24 -11.78 24.96 39.50
C ASP A 24 -10.91 25.52 38.36
N THR A 25 -9.82 24.86 38.09
CA THR A 25 -9.11 25.04 36.83
C THR A 25 -10.09 24.56 35.75
N PRO A 26 -10.46 25.42 34.77
CA PRO A 26 -11.31 24.99 33.70
C PRO A 26 -10.62 23.79 33.03
N ASP A 27 -11.35 22.69 32.83
CA ASP A 27 -10.94 21.59 31.96
C ASP A 27 -10.61 22.21 30.59
N VAL A 28 -9.32 22.41 30.34
CA VAL A 28 -8.84 22.76 29.00
C VAL A 28 -9.04 21.52 28.16
N PRO A 29 -9.92 21.56 27.15
CA PRO A 29 -10.08 20.42 26.26
C PRO A 29 -8.69 20.02 25.76
N PRO A 30 -8.38 18.71 25.65
CA PRO A 30 -7.07 18.26 25.17
C PRO A 30 -6.83 18.93 23.81
N THR A 31 -5.75 19.70 23.73
CA THR A 31 -5.33 20.34 22.49
C THR A 31 -5.26 19.26 21.42
N PRO A 32 -5.96 19.41 20.28
CA PRO A 32 -5.83 18.45 19.20
C PRO A 32 -4.34 18.27 18.90
N PRO A 33 -3.86 17.04 18.65
CA PRO A 33 -2.46 16.83 18.33
C PRO A 33 -2.10 17.78 17.20
N ALA A 34 -1.01 18.53 17.37
CA ALA A 34 -0.52 19.47 16.35
C ALA A 34 -0.43 18.69 15.03
N LYS A 35 -1.14 19.16 13.99
CA LYS A 35 -1.03 18.56 12.66
C LYS A 35 0.45 18.57 12.31
N SER A 36 0.99 17.40 11.96
CA SER A 36 2.34 17.28 11.42
C SER A 36 2.50 18.33 10.31
N GLU A 37 3.56 19.13 10.35
CA GLU A 37 3.86 20.05 9.25
C GLU A 37 4.21 19.31 7.96
N ALA A 38 4.54 18.01 8.05
CA ALA A 38 4.84 17.16 6.90
C ALA A 38 3.53 16.69 6.24
N GLY A 39 3.41 16.91 4.94
CA GLY A 39 2.28 16.43 4.14
C GLY A 39 2.52 15.06 3.52
N PHE A 40 3.81 14.69 3.33
CA PHE A 40 4.20 13.48 2.63
C PHE A 40 5.38 12.77 3.29
N VAL A 41 5.40 11.44 3.13
CA VAL A 41 6.58 10.61 3.27
C VAL A 41 6.96 10.06 1.89
N HIS A 42 8.23 10.14 1.59
CA HIS A 42 8.75 9.56 0.35
C HIS A 42 9.99 8.71 0.60
N SER A 43 10.25 7.81 -0.32
CA SER A 43 11.54 7.14 -0.38
C SER A 43 12.17 7.28 -1.77
N VAL A 44 13.49 7.38 -1.78
CA VAL A 44 14.30 7.40 -3.00
C VAL A 44 15.41 6.37 -2.90
N ASN A 45 15.74 5.75 -4.03
CA ASN A 45 16.87 4.84 -4.11
C ASN A 45 18.11 5.55 -4.62
N ILE A 46 19.24 5.40 -3.89
CA ILE A 46 20.56 5.90 -4.26
C ILE A 46 21.55 4.77 -4.00
N GLY A 47 22.22 4.27 -5.05
CA GLY A 47 23.10 3.12 -4.95
C GLY A 47 22.35 1.89 -4.40
N GLU A 48 22.88 1.30 -3.35
CA GLU A 48 22.31 0.12 -2.67
C GLU A 48 21.45 0.48 -1.44
N ASN A 49 21.00 1.72 -1.34
CA ASN A 49 20.21 2.18 -0.21
C ASN A 49 18.87 2.77 -0.64
N THR A 50 17.88 2.63 0.23
CA THR A 50 16.60 3.35 0.23
C THR A 50 16.63 4.39 1.34
N TYR A 51 16.41 5.64 0.98
CA TYR A 51 16.33 6.79 1.88
C TYR A 51 14.88 7.18 2.08
N VAL A 52 14.39 7.17 3.32
CA VAL A 52 13.01 7.49 3.68
C VAL A 52 12.98 8.78 4.46
N SER A 53 12.25 9.79 3.98
CA SER A 53 12.16 11.11 4.61
C SER A 53 10.79 11.76 4.43
N LEU A 54 10.60 12.87 5.12
CA LEU A 54 9.40 13.69 5.09
C LEU A 54 9.61 14.92 4.22
N PHE A 55 8.53 15.40 3.61
CA PHE A 55 8.47 16.75 3.06
C PHE A 55 7.07 17.35 3.25
N LYS A 56 6.99 18.68 3.23
CA LYS A 56 5.79 19.40 3.61
C LYS A 56 4.72 19.36 2.53
N ASP A 57 5.08 19.76 1.34
CA ASP A 57 4.16 19.91 0.22
C ASP A 57 4.91 19.87 -1.13
N LEU A 58 4.16 19.94 -2.22
CA LEU A 58 4.70 19.92 -3.58
C LEU A 58 5.20 21.28 -4.07
N THR A 59 5.35 22.27 -3.22
CA THR A 59 5.94 23.56 -3.57
C THR A 59 7.47 23.56 -3.46
N ALA A 60 8.05 22.58 -2.77
CA ALA A 60 9.49 22.46 -2.64
C ALA A 60 10.14 22.18 -4.00
N GLY A 61 11.06 23.04 -4.43
CA GLY A 61 11.76 22.88 -5.71
C GLY A 61 12.76 21.72 -5.76
N SER A 62 13.32 21.30 -4.60
CA SER A 62 14.28 20.19 -4.49
C SER A 62 14.24 19.56 -3.10
N LEU A 63 14.27 18.24 -3.05
CA LEU A 63 14.34 17.43 -1.82
C LEU A 63 15.72 16.80 -1.73
N ASN A 64 16.32 16.87 -0.53
CA ASN A 64 17.57 16.19 -0.19
C ASN A 64 17.32 15.01 0.75
N THR A 65 18.38 14.32 1.15
CA THR A 65 18.34 13.16 2.05
C THR A 65 18.96 13.43 3.43
N ASP A 66 19.17 14.70 3.80
CA ASP A 66 19.94 15.09 5.01
C ASP A 66 19.31 14.54 6.31
N ASN A 67 17.98 14.43 6.36
CA ASN A 67 17.23 13.91 7.51
C ASN A 67 16.55 12.55 7.21
N ALA A 68 16.99 11.85 6.17
CA ALA A 68 16.41 10.59 5.79
C ALA A 68 16.88 9.44 6.71
N LEU A 69 15.99 8.51 6.96
CA LEU A 69 16.35 7.19 7.45
C LEU A 69 16.93 6.38 6.29
N VAL A 70 17.92 5.55 6.58
CA VAL A 70 18.61 4.74 5.57
C VAL A 70 18.34 3.27 5.80
N PHE A 71 17.88 2.59 4.79
CA PHE A 71 17.62 1.15 4.77
C PHE A 71 18.33 0.49 3.58
N ALA A 72 18.44 -0.83 3.61
CA ALA A 72 18.83 -1.59 2.43
C ALA A 72 17.86 -1.31 1.28
N LYS A 73 18.37 -1.34 0.06
CA LYS A 73 17.58 -1.07 -1.16
C LYS A 73 16.36 -1.97 -1.26
N GLY A 74 15.22 -1.35 -1.51
CA GLY A 74 13.96 -2.05 -1.65
C GLY A 74 13.10 -2.07 -0.38
N ALA A 75 13.46 -1.33 0.67
CA ALA A 75 12.59 -1.16 1.82
C ALA A 75 11.28 -0.47 1.43
N PHE A 76 10.16 -1.02 1.92
CA PHE A 76 8.82 -0.50 1.64
C PHE A 76 8.31 0.36 2.79
N SER A 77 7.59 1.43 2.46
CA SER A 77 6.92 2.29 3.44
C SER A 77 5.40 2.22 3.30
N PHE A 78 4.71 2.40 4.44
CA PHE A 78 3.26 2.43 4.54
C PHE A 78 2.87 3.55 5.49
N VAL A 79 1.68 4.11 5.32
CA VAL A 79 1.16 5.16 6.20
C VAL A 79 -0.18 4.71 6.78
N HIS A 80 -0.34 4.84 8.10
CA HIS A 80 -1.60 4.59 8.78
C HIS A 80 -1.68 5.40 10.08
N GLY A 81 -2.81 6.11 10.28
CA GLY A 81 -3.06 6.90 11.50
C GLY A 81 -1.97 7.95 11.76
N GLY A 82 -1.45 8.61 10.73
CA GLY A 82 -0.39 9.60 10.83
C GLY A 82 0.98 9.04 11.20
N LYS A 83 1.16 7.72 11.18
CA LYS A 83 2.43 7.03 11.42
C LYS A 83 2.97 6.43 10.13
N VAL A 84 4.28 6.28 10.08
CA VAL A 84 5.01 5.66 8.97
C VAL A 84 5.56 4.31 9.43
N TYR A 85 5.23 3.28 8.70
CA TYR A 85 5.74 1.93 8.92
C TYR A 85 6.70 1.60 7.79
N VAL A 86 7.89 1.11 8.12
CA VAL A 86 8.90 0.73 7.12
C VAL A 86 9.29 -0.72 7.34
N THR A 87 9.30 -1.52 6.27
CA THR A 87 9.84 -2.89 6.31
C THR A 87 11.02 -3.03 5.35
N ASP A 88 12.07 -3.66 5.83
CA ASP A 88 13.22 -4.09 5.03
C ASP A 88 13.14 -5.59 4.70
N THR A 89 11.92 -6.17 4.78
CA THR A 89 11.56 -7.57 4.61
C THR A 89 11.87 -8.51 5.78
N GLU A 90 12.81 -8.18 6.64
CA GLU A 90 13.16 -8.94 7.87
C GLU A 90 12.70 -8.22 9.15
N HIS A 91 12.53 -6.91 9.06
CA HIS A 91 12.09 -6.08 10.18
C HIS A 91 10.93 -5.19 9.80
N LEU A 92 10.12 -4.82 10.77
CA LEU A 92 9.12 -3.77 10.67
C LEU A 92 9.37 -2.72 11.74
N TYR A 93 9.51 -1.49 11.29
CA TYR A 93 9.74 -0.31 12.10
C TYR A 93 8.51 0.59 12.06
N LYS A 94 8.27 1.32 13.15
CA LYS A 94 7.23 2.36 13.22
C LYS A 94 7.87 3.69 13.57
N TYR A 95 7.45 4.75 12.87
CA TYR A 95 7.96 6.10 13.04
C TYR A 95 6.81 7.10 13.20
N ALA A 96 7.05 8.13 14.02
CA ALA A 96 6.22 9.33 14.08
C ALA A 96 6.91 10.49 13.38
N PRO A 97 6.17 11.28 12.59
CA PRO A 97 6.64 12.60 12.16
C PRO A 97 6.79 13.52 13.38
N LYS A 98 7.97 14.09 13.54
CA LYS A 98 8.26 15.06 14.61
C LYS A 98 9.33 16.04 14.13
N ASP A 99 9.03 17.34 14.18
CA ASP A 99 9.96 18.41 13.81
C ASP A 99 10.63 18.19 12.42
N GLY A 100 9.82 17.78 11.44
CA GLY A 100 10.28 17.50 10.07
C GLY A 100 11.11 16.22 9.89
N LYS A 101 11.20 15.37 10.91
CA LYS A 101 11.95 14.10 10.89
C LYS A 101 11.06 12.92 11.24
N LEU A 102 11.51 11.74 10.87
CA LEU A 102 10.94 10.47 11.30
C LEU A 102 11.63 10.00 12.58
N VAL A 103 10.89 9.91 13.67
CA VAL A 103 11.39 9.44 14.99
C VAL A 103 10.76 8.09 15.29
N GLN A 104 11.60 7.10 15.57
CA GLN A 104 11.13 5.74 15.86
C GLN A 104 10.23 5.70 17.09
N GLU A 105 9.12 4.98 17.00
CA GLU A 105 8.20 4.69 18.10
C GLU A 105 8.09 3.18 18.34
N GLY A 106 8.17 2.78 19.60
CA GLY A 106 8.04 1.38 19.99
C GLY A 106 9.24 0.52 19.62
N THR A 107 9.05 -0.79 19.71
CA THR A 107 10.07 -1.79 19.39
C THR A 107 10.06 -2.17 17.93
N THR A 108 11.21 -2.49 17.38
CA THR A 108 11.31 -3.12 16.05
C THR A 108 10.76 -4.54 16.12
N MET A 109 9.86 -4.90 15.20
CA MET A 109 9.43 -6.29 15.03
C MET A 109 10.44 -7.02 14.14
N VAL A 110 10.79 -8.25 14.51
CA VAL A 110 11.69 -9.11 13.74
C VAL A 110 10.89 -10.29 13.20
N PHE A 111 10.97 -10.52 11.92
CA PHE A 111 10.36 -11.67 11.25
C PHE A 111 11.33 -12.85 11.19
N PRO A 112 10.84 -14.09 11.06
CA PRO A 112 11.70 -15.23 10.82
C PRO A 112 12.56 -15.04 9.56
N SER A 113 13.76 -15.59 9.56
CA SER A 113 14.62 -15.56 8.38
C SER A 113 13.91 -16.07 7.13
N GLY A 114 14.01 -15.32 6.05
CA GLY A 114 13.34 -15.65 4.79
C GLY A 114 11.85 -15.34 4.74
N ALA A 115 11.24 -14.75 5.77
CA ALA A 115 9.81 -14.44 5.79
C ALA A 115 9.40 -13.47 4.68
N LYS A 116 10.27 -12.53 4.31
CA LYS A 116 10.01 -11.51 3.27
C LYS A 116 8.68 -10.79 3.54
N ALA A 117 8.61 -10.07 4.68
CA ALA A 117 7.46 -9.24 5.04
C ALA A 117 7.37 -8.05 4.09
N THR A 118 6.46 -8.09 3.12
CA THR A 118 6.43 -7.14 2.00
C THR A 118 5.18 -6.28 1.93
N TYR A 119 4.10 -6.66 2.59
CA TYR A 119 2.83 -5.95 2.48
C TYR A 119 2.11 -5.87 3.82
N ILE A 120 1.51 -4.70 4.12
CA ILE A 120 0.76 -4.47 5.35
C ILE A 120 -0.63 -3.95 5.00
N THR A 121 -1.66 -4.62 5.52
CA THR A 121 -3.06 -4.16 5.43
C THR A 121 -3.58 -3.86 6.82
N PHE A 122 -3.92 -2.60 7.06
CA PHE A 122 -4.43 -2.14 8.34
C PHE A 122 -5.95 -2.35 8.42
N ALA A 123 -6.40 -3.12 9.41
CA ALA A 123 -7.81 -3.27 9.74
C ALA A 123 -8.27 -2.20 10.73
N SER A 124 -7.38 -1.76 11.61
CA SER A 124 -7.60 -0.71 12.60
C SER A 124 -6.27 -0.22 13.18
N ASN A 125 -6.32 0.75 14.11
CA ASN A 125 -5.13 1.17 14.87
C ASN A 125 -4.56 0.08 15.80
N LYS A 126 -5.29 -1.03 16.01
CA LYS A 126 -4.88 -2.16 16.88
C LYS A 126 -4.80 -3.50 16.16
N LYS A 127 -5.07 -3.53 14.86
CA LYS A 127 -5.00 -4.76 14.07
C LYS A 127 -4.55 -4.49 12.66
N ALA A 128 -3.48 -5.17 12.26
CA ALA A 128 -3.03 -5.18 10.88
C ALA A 128 -2.54 -6.59 10.49
N TYR A 129 -2.51 -6.83 9.19
CA TYR A 129 -2.09 -8.09 8.58
C TYR A 129 -0.82 -7.84 7.78
N VAL A 130 0.22 -8.62 8.05
CA VAL A 130 1.51 -8.53 7.36
C VAL A 130 1.73 -9.79 6.53
N SER A 131 1.78 -9.65 5.23
CA SER A 131 2.05 -10.76 4.33
C SER A 131 3.52 -11.13 4.37
N CYS A 132 3.81 -12.37 4.78
CA CYS A 132 5.14 -12.97 4.82
C CYS A 132 5.31 -13.85 3.58
N LEU A 133 5.62 -13.21 2.46
CA LEU A 133 5.69 -13.81 1.12
C LEU A 133 6.58 -15.06 1.05
N GLY A 134 7.68 -15.09 1.81
CA GLY A 134 8.66 -16.17 1.73
C GLY A 134 8.31 -17.43 2.54
N ILE A 135 7.27 -17.40 3.40
CA ILE A 135 6.93 -18.52 4.29
C ILE A 135 5.45 -18.93 4.27
N GLY A 136 4.67 -18.42 3.33
CA GLY A 136 3.26 -18.80 3.16
C GLY A 136 2.34 -18.38 4.29
N LYS A 137 2.69 -17.34 5.07
CA LYS A 137 1.95 -16.92 6.25
C LYS A 137 1.55 -15.46 6.19
N VAL A 138 0.47 -15.13 6.89
CA VAL A 138 0.10 -13.75 7.20
C VAL A 138 0.19 -13.56 8.71
N TRP A 139 1.05 -12.66 9.17
CA TRP A 139 1.12 -12.30 10.57
C TRP A 139 0.02 -11.31 10.94
N ILE A 140 -0.58 -11.52 12.10
CA ILE A 140 -1.53 -10.58 12.71
C ILE A 140 -0.73 -9.80 13.74
N ILE A 141 -0.80 -8.48 13.67
CA ILE A 141 -0.05 -7.59 14.56
C ILE A 141 -0.96 -6.54 15.20
N ASP A 142 -0.58 -6.07 16.37
CA ASP A 142 -1.06 -4.81 16.91
C ASP A 142 -0.07 -3.70 16.52
N PRO A 143 -0.42 -2.83 15.53
CA PRO A 143 0.47 -1.78 15.07
C PRO A 143 0.65 -0.66 16.11
N SER A 144 -0.22 -0.57 17.14
CA SER A 144 -0.05 0.41 18.22
C SER A 144 1.10 0.05 19.15
N SER A 145 1.22 -1.21 19.52
CA SER A 145 2.27 -1.74 20.41
C SER A 145 3.46 -2.37 19.68
N MET A 146 3.36 -2.55 18.35
CA MET A 146 4.35 -3.26 17.53
C MET A 146 4.59 -4.68 18.04
N THR A 147 3.50 -5.45 18.26
CA THR A 147 3.57 -6.83 18.73
C THR A 147 2.80 -7.78 17.81
N LYS A 148 3.32 -9.00 17.63
CA LYS A 148 2.60 -10.08 16.97
C LYS A 148 1.51 -10.60 17.89
N THR A 149 0.27 -10.67 17.39
CA THR A 149 -0.90 -11.18 18.13
C THR A 149 -1.38 -12.53 17.61
N GLY A 150 -0.98 -12.92 16.41
CA GLY A 150 -1.34 -14.20 15.80
C GLY A 150 -0.68 -14.42 14.45
N GLU A 151 -1.02 -15.53 13.82
CA GLU A 151 -0.65 -15.81 12.43
C GLU A 151 -1.71 -16.65 11.75
N ILE A 152 -1.78 -16.54 10.43
CA ILE A 152 -2.64 -17.31 9.54
C ILE A 152 -1.71 -18.11 8.63
N ASP A 153 -1.78 -19.42 8.68
CA ASP A 153 -1.06 -20.32 7.79
C ASP A 153 -1.89 -20.55 6.53
N LEU A 154 -1.30 -20.25 5.37
CA LEU A 154 -1.94 -20.41 4.06
C LEU A 154 -1.35 -21.58 3.25
N SER A 155 -0.52 -22.42 3.86
CA SER A 155 0.13 -23.56 3.19
C SER A 155 -0.86 -24.54 2.55
N ASP A 156 -2.08 -24.66 3.08
CA ASP A 156 -3.14 -25.48 2.50
C ASP A 156 -3.63 -24.96 1.13
N TYR A 157 -3.36 -23.70 0.83
CA TYR A 157 -3.68 -23.07 -0.45
C TYR A 157 -2.52 -23.08 -1.47
N SER A 158 -1.37 -23.68 -1.12
CA SER A 158 -0.29 -23.87 -2.09
C SER A 158 -0.67 -24.93 -3.13
N LEU A 159 -0.54 -24.55 -4.40
CA LEU A 159 -0.74 -25.47 -5.54
C LEU A 159 0.46 -26.39 -5.75
N GLY A 160 1.63 -26.01 -5.24
CA GLY A 160 2.85 -26.83 -5.26
C GLY A 160 2.95 -27.89 -4.18
N LYS A 161 1.93 -28.03 -3.32
CA LYS A 161 1.97 -28.91 -2.13
C LYS A 161 2.31 -30.36 -2.44
N SER A 162 1.83 -30.89 -3.56
CA SER A 162 2.13 -32.26 -4.00
C SER A 162 3.61 -32.46 -4.40
N SER A 163 4.32 -31.41 -4.74
CA SER A 163 5.77 -31.40 -5.06
C SER A 163 6.64 -30.94 -3.88
N GLY A 164 6.04 -30.74 -2.70
CA GLY A 164 6.74 -30.32 -1.49
C GLY A 164 6.82 -28.81 -1.28
N ASP A 165 6.27 -28.00 -2.18
CA ASP A 165 6.17 -26.57 -2.02
C ASP A 165 4.90 -26.21 -1.23
N ASN A 166 5.08 -25.77 0.01
CA ASN A 166 4.00 -25.37 0.89
C ASN A 166 3.79 -23.85 0.96
N ASN A 167 4.48 -23.08 0.11
CA ASN A 167 4.39 -21.62 0.10
C ASN A 167 3.53 -21.12 -1.06
N PRO A 168 2.33 -20.58 -0.82
CA PRO A 168 1.52 -19.96 -1.87
C PRO A 168 1.92 -18.50 -2.18
N GLU A 169 2.95 -17.94 -1.54
CA GLU A 169 3.45 -16.56 -1.63
C GLU A 169 2.35 -15.50 -1.41
N PRO A 170 1.85 -15.34 -0.16
CA PRO A 170 0.92 -14.28 0.18
C PRO A 170 1.55 -12.90 -0.06
N CYS A 171 0.79 -12.03 -0.71
CA CYS A 171 1.26 -10.73 -1.18
C CYS A 171 0.29 -9.60 -0.84
N ALA A 172 0.00 -8.72 -1.78
CA ALA A 172 -0.90 -7.60 -1.58
C ALA A 172 -2.31 -8.05 -1.16
N SER A 173 -2.94 -7.27 -0.30
CA SER A 173 -4.25 -7.60 0.23
C SER A 173 -5.13 -6.37 0.47
N VAL A 174 -6.44 -6.58 0.52
CA VAL A 174 -7.44 -5.54 0.79
C VAL A 174 -8.54 -6.10 1.70
N ILE A 175 -9.12 -5.23 2.52
CA ILE A 175 -10.27 -5.58 3.36
C ILE A 175 -11.52 -4.97 2.77
N ARG A 176 -12.58 -5.80 2.66
CA ARG A 176 -13.94 -5.36 2.34
C ARG A 176 -14.95 -6.19 3.14
N ASP A 177 -15.88 -5.51 3.79
CA ASP A 177 -17.02 -6.12 4.53
C ASP A 177 -16.58 -7.21 5.53
N GLY A 178 -15.48 -6.96 6.27
CA GLY A 178 -14.96 -7.89 7.27
C GLY A 178 -14.21 -9.10 6.71
N ILE A 179 -13.91 -9.11 5.42
CA ILE A 179 -13.12 -10.14 4.75
C ILE A 179 -11.80 -9.51 4.25
N LEU A 180 -10.68 -10.15 4.58
CA LEU A 180 -9.37 -9.87 4.02
C LEU A 180 -9.16 -10.75 2.78
N TYR A 181 -8.92 -10.13 1.65
CA TYR A 181 -8.62 -10.75 0.36
C TYR A 181 -7.11 -10.68 0.13
N VAL A 182 -6.42 -11.82 0.18
CA VAL A 182 -4.96 -11.91 0.06
C VAL A 182 -4.58 -12.53 -1.27
N SER A 183 -3.84 -11.79 -2.10
CA SER A 183 -3.25 -12.32 -3.34
C SER A 183 -2.24 -13.41 -3.03
N LEU A 184 -2.29 -14.52 -3.76
CA LEU A 184 -1.34 -15.62 -3.69
C LEU A 184 -0.65 -15.77 -5.05
N ASN A 185 0.67 -15.59 -5.10
CA ASN A 185 1.38 -15.56 -6.37
C ASN A 185 1.76 -16.93 -6.92
N GLN A 186 1.71 -18.00 -6.10
CA GLN A 186 1.91 -19.41 -6.51
C GLN A 186 3.16 -19.60 -7.37
N MET A 187 4.31 -19.14 -6.86
CA MET A 187 5.58 -19.14 -7.61
C MET A 187 6.14 -20.55 -7.78
N LYS A 188 6.64 -20.88 -8.97
CA LYS A 188 7.42 -22.10 -9.27
C LYS A 188 8.91 -21.80 -9.32
N SER A 189 9.26 -20.58 -9.67
CA SER A 189 10.64 -20.10 -9.74
C SER A 189 10.63 -18.56 -9.73
N ALA A 190 11.79 -17.93 -9.76
CA ALA A 190 11.90 -16.47 -9.85
C ALA A 190 11.19 -15.87 -11.08
N TYR A 191 10.98 -16.64 -12.14
CA TYR A 191 10.43 -16.17 -13.42
C TYR A 191 9.22 -16.98 -13.91
N SER A 192 8.61 -17.78 -13.04
CA SER A 192 7.42 -18.55 -13.38
C SER A 192 6.53 -18.80 -12.17
N CYS A 193 5.22 -18.85 -12.40
CA CYS A 193 4.20 -19.14 -11.40
C CYS A 193 3.13 -20.07 -11.97
N GLU A 194 2.21 -20.54 -11.15
CA GLU A 194 1.02 -21.24 -11.65
C GLU A 194 0.16 -20.29 -12.49
N THR A 195 -0.38 -20.80 -13.58
CA THR A 195 -1.26 -20.03 -14.46
C THR A 195 -2.57 -19.75 -13.76
N GLY A 196 -2.95 -18.49 -13.68
CA GLY A 196 -4.16 -18.02 -13.02
C GLY A 196 -3.88 -16.96 -11.96
N ALA A 197 -4.94 -16.31 -11.53
CA ALA A 197 -4.96 -15.42 -10.38
C ALA A 197 -5.57 -16.18 -9.20
N TYR A 198 -4.94 -16.13 -8.04
CA TYR A 198 -5.37 -16.83 -6.83
C TYR A 198 -5.49 -15.85 -5.67
N VAL A 199 -6.59 -15.90 -4.94
CA VAL A 199 -6.85 -15.02 -3.79
C VAL A 199 -7.44 -15.84 -2.66
N ALA A 200 -6.81 -15.79 -1.49
CA ALA A 200 -7.35 -16.35 -0.25
C ALA A 200 -8.30 -15.35 0.41
N LEU A 201 -9.46 -15.82 0.85
CA LEU A 201 -10.42 -15.08 1.63
C LEU A 201 -10.29 -15.47 3.10
N ILE A 202 -10.20 -14.48 3.99
CA ILE A 202 -9.99 -14.66 5.42
C ILE A 202 -11.02 -13.79 6.15
N ASP A 203 -11.75 -14.40 7.11
CA ASP A 203 -12.65 -13.68 8.00
C ASP A 203 -11.83 -12.85 9.01
N THR A 204 -11.98 -11.53 9.01
CA THR A 204 -11.19 -10.64 9.88
C THR A 204 -11.64 -10.65 11.34
N LYS A 205 -12.78 -11.22 11.65
CA LYS A 205 -13.29 -11.36 13.03
C LYS A 205 -12.70 -12.59 13.73
N THR A 206 -12.56 -13.68 12.98
CA THR A 206 -12.05 -14.96 13.51
C THR A 206 -10.59 -15.24 13.11
N ASP A 207 -10.04 -14.50 12.15
CA ASP A 207 -8.74 -14.68 11.54
C ASP A 207 -8.54 -16.06 10.90
N LYS A 208 -9.64 -16.65 10.42
CA LYS A 208 -9.59 -17.98 9.79
C LYS A 208 -9.77 -17.87 8.28
N PRO A 209 -9.02 -18.67 7.51
CA PRO A 209 -9.26 -18.83 6.09
C PRO A 209 -10.69 -19.34 5.83
N ILE A 210 -11.35 -18.73 4.84
CA ILE A 210 -12.70 -19.11 4.39
C ILE A 210 -12.59 -20.04 3.19
N LYS A 211 -11.89 -19.59 2.13
CA LYS A 211 -11.70 -20.31 0.87
C LYS A 211 -10.60 -19.68 0.00
N LEU A 212 -10.17 -20.44 -1.00
CA LEU A 212 -9.36 -19.97 -2.12
C LEU A 212 -10.29 -19.72 -3.32
N ILE A 213 -10.17 -18.57 -3.96
CA ILE A 213 -10.81 -18.28 -5.25
C ILE A 213 -9.77 -18.13 -6.34
N SER A 214 -10.15 -18.42 -7.59
CA SER A 214 -9.22 -18.35 -8.72
C SER A 214 -9.89 -17.93 -10.03
N ASP A 215 -9.08 -17.39 -10.94
CA ASP A 215 -9.48 -17.09 -12.31
C ASP A 215 -8.32 -17.36 -13.28
N SER A 216 -8.58 -18.14 -14.33
CA SER A 216 -7.54 -18.57 -15.27
C SER A 216 -7.33 -17.62 -16.47
N ARG A 217 -8.10 -16.54 -16.57
CA ARG A 217 -8.01 -15.60 -17.70
C ARG A 217 -6.77 -14.72 -17.68
N VAL A 218 -6.22 -14.51 -16.48
CA VAL A 218 -5.01 -13.70 -16.21
C VAL A 218 -4.16 -14.39 -15.16
N THR A 219 -2.91 -13.96 -14.97
CA THR A 219 -1.93 -14.67 -14.14
C THR A 219 -1.27 -13.73 -13.14
N MET A 220 -0.96 -14.26 -11.94
CA MET A 220 -0.24 -13.59 -10.85
C MET A 220 -0.97 -12.36 -10.31
N SER A 221 -1.77 -12.56 -9.27
CA SER A 221 -2.73 -11.57 -8.71
C SER A 221 -2.11 -10.37 -8.00
N SER A 222 -0.79 -10.27 -7.89
CA SER A 222 -0.07 -9.11 -7.36
C SER A 222 1.33 -8.97 -7.94
N SER A 223 1.80 -7.74 -8.06
CA SER A 223 3.17 -7.44 -8.49
C SER A 223 4.24 -7.73 -7.43
N GLY A 224 3.84 -8.01 -6.20
CA GLY A 224 4.77 -8.15 -5.07
C GLY A 224 5.28 -6.83 -4.51
N THR A 225 4.82 -5.70 -5.03
CA THR A 225 5.15 -4.37 -4.53
C THR A 225 3.91 -3.69 -3.93
N PRO A 226 4.05 -2.81 -2.93
CA PRO A 226 2.92 -2.18 -2.24
C PRO A 226 2.13 -1.16 -3.08
N ALA A 227 2.56 -0.83 -4.28
CA ALA A 227 2.00 0.26 -5.03
C ALA A 227 0.75 -0.15 -5.82
N GLY A 228 -0.41 0.08 -5.22
CA GLY A 228 -1.69 0.15 -5.91
C GLY A 228 -2.40 -1.17 -6.20
N ASP A 229 -2.15 -2.22 -5.42
CA ASP A 229 -2.79 -3.52 -5.57
C ASP A 229 -3.28 -4.08 -4.23
N PRO A 230 -4.42 -4.67 -4.17
CA PRO A 230 -5.69 -4.41 -4.85
C PRO A 230 -6.42 -3.21 -4.21
N PHE A 231 -7.55 -2.77 -4.74
CA PHE A 231 -8.33 -1.66 -4.17
C PHE A 231 -9.84 -1.90 -4.27
N VAL A 232 -10.59 -1.12 -3.48
CA VAL A 232 -12.07 -1.07 -3.53
C VAL A 232 -12.47 0.25 -4.18
N ASP A 233 -13.36 0.21 -5.17
CA ASP A 233 -13.91 1.40 -5.79
C ASP A 233 -15.11 1.99 -4.98
N GLU A 234 -15.64 3.13 -5.42
CA GLU A 234 -16.78 3.80 -4.78
C GLU A 234 -18.10 3.01 -4.89
N LYS A 235 -18.17 2.02 -5.78
CA LYS A 235 -19.31 1.10 -5.89
C LYS A 235 -19.21 -0.07 -4.91
N GLY A 236 -18.03 -0.23 -4.27
CA GLY A 236 -17.71 -1.33 -3.39
C GLY A 236 -17.20 -2.57 -4.11
N ASP A 237 -16.88 -2.48 -5.40
CA ASP A 237 -16.24 -3.56 -6.15
C ASP A 237 -14.75 -3.60 -5.83
N ILE A 238 -14.18 -4.81 -5.69
CA ILE A 238 -12.73 -4.99 -5.55
C ILE A 238 -12.12 -5.22 -6.94
N TYR A 239 -11.02 -4.55 -7.21
CA TYR A 239 -10.22 -4.79 -8.40
C TYR A 239 -8.85 -5.33 -8.04
N PHE A 240 -8.45 -6.39 -8.75
CA PHE A 240 -7.10 -6.97 -8.73
C PHE A 240 -6.45 -6.73 -10.07
N TYR A 241 -5.26 -6.17 -10.08
CA TYR A 241 -4.43 -6.16 -11.28
C TYR A 241 -3.47 -7.33 -11.25
N CYS A 242 -3.65 -8.24 -12.17
CA CYS A 242 -2.80 -9.41 -12.36
C CYS A 242 -1.69 -9.07 -13.33
N VAL A 243 -0.43 -9.25 -12.94
CA VAL A 243 0.71 -8.65 -13.65
C VAL A 243 1.24 -9.51 -14.79
N GLY A 244 0.68 -10.71 -15.01
CA GLY A 244 1.08 -11.59 -16.13
C GLY A 244 2.53 -12.02 -16.05
N MET A 245 3.08 -12.24 -14.85
CA MET A 245 4.49 -12.56 -14.61
C MET A 245 5.45 -11.57 -15.29
N PHE A 246 5.07 -10.28 -15.37
CA PHE A 246 5.86 -9.21 -16.02
C PHE A 246 6.25 -9.50 -17.49
N GLY A 247 5.51 -10.40 -18.16
CA GLY A 247 5.82 -10.85 -19.51
C GLY A 247 6.96 -11.88 -19.62
N TYR A 248 7.54 -12.31 -18.50
CA TYR A 248 8.62 -13.32 -18.53
C TYR A 248 8.11 -14.76 -18.83
N GLN A 249 6.87 -15.05 -18.50
CA GLN A 249 6.27 -16.37 -18.70
C GLN A 249 5.38 -16.39 -19.95
N MET A 250 5.73 -17.24 -20.92
CA MET A 250 4.93 -17.39 -22.13
C MET A 250 3.52 -17.88 -21.78
N GLY A 251 2.50 -17.23 -22.36
CA GLY A 251 1.08 -17.53 -22.12
C GLY A 251 0.50 -16.91 -20.84
N ALA A 252 1.30 -16.35 -19.96
CA ALA A 252 0.81 -15.59 -18.81
C ALA A 252 0.26 -14.23 -19.28
N LYS A 253 -1.04 -13.98 -19.03
CA LYS A 253 -1.70 -12.73 -19.38
C LYS A 253 -1.81 -11.82 -18.16
N GLU A 254 -1.60 -10.54 -18.39
CA GLU A 254 -1.90 -9.48 -17.42
C GLU A 254 -3.36 -9.02 -17.55
N GLY A 255 -3.88 -8.30 -16.56
CA GLY A 255 -5.18 -7.66 -16.65
C GLY A 255 -5.87 -7.44 -15.31
N PHE A 256 -6.93 -6.66 -15.36
CA PHE A 256 -7.79 -6.41 -14.20
C PHE A 256 -8.90 -7.45 -14.10
N LEU A 257 -9.05 -8.04 -12.92
CA LEU A 257 -10.22 -8.80 -12.48
C LEU A 257 -11.03 -7.98 -11.49
N ARG A 258 -12.32 -8.32 -11.36
CA ARG A 258 -13.24 -7.67 -10.44
C ARG A 258 -13.93 -8.69 -9.56
N ILE A 259 -14.18 -8.31 -8.30
CA ILE A 259 -15.13 -8.98 -7.41
C ILE A 259 -16.22 -7.97 -7.08
N LYS A 260 -17.46 -8.20 -7.50
CA LYS A 260 -18.58 -7.28 -7.27
C LYS A 260 -18.87 -7.11 -5.77
N LYS A 261 -19.41 -5.96 -5.41
CA LYS A 261 -19.91 -5.71 -4.05
C LYS A 261 -20.87 -6.82 -3.61
N GLY A 262 -20.67 -7.34 -2.40
CA GLY A 262 -21.45 -8.44 -1.84
C GLY A 262 -21.07 -9.83 -2.37
N GLU A 263 -20.26 -9.94 -3.41
CA GLU A 263 -19.76 -11.19 -3.96
C GLU A 263 -18.42 -11.61 -3.34
N GLN A 264 -18.13 -12.90 -3.40
CA GLN A 264 -16.88 -13.50 -2.91
C GLN A 264 -16.21 -14.36 -3.98
N GLU A 265 -16.52 -14.12 -5.25
CA GLU A 265 -15.94 -14.78 -6.42
C GLU A 265 -15.58 -13.75 -7.48
N PHE A 266 -14.61 -14.07 -8.32
CA PHE A 266 -14.30 -13.24 -9.46
C PHE A 266 -15.50 -13.17 -10.42
N ASP A 267 -15.82 -11.96 -10.85
CA ASP A 267 -16.87 -11.69 -11.84
C ASP A 267 -16.48 -12.27 -13.19
N LYS A 268 -17.18 -13.32 -13.60
CA LYS A 268 -16.93 -14.01 -14.88
C LYS A 268 -17.22 -13.14 -16.10
N SER A 269 -18.03 -12.09 -15.94
CA SER A 269 -18.32 -11.12 -17.01
C SER A 269 -17.29 -10.01 -17.16
N TYR A 270 -16.34 -9.89 -16.20
CA TYR A 270 -15.34 -8.83 -16.20
C TYR A 270 -13.92 -9.41 -16.25
N CYS A 271 -13.19 -9.04 -17.26
CA CYS A 271 -11.74 -9.14 -17.37
C CYS A 271 -11.30 -8.01 -18.31
N PHE A 272 -10.27 -7.28 -17.94
CA PHE A 272 -9.75 -6.20 -18.77
C PHE A 272 -8.23 -6.35 -18.93
N THR A 273 -7.81 -6.87 -20.08
CA THR A 273 -6.42 -7.09 -20.47
C THR A 273 -5.89 -5.86 -21.20
N LEU A 274 -4.90 -5.19 -20.68
CA LEU A 274 -4.33 -3.97 -21.25
C LEU A 274 -3.57 -4.24 -22.56
N ALA A 275 -2.92 -5.40 -22.67
CA ALA A 275 -2.21 -5.83 -23.87
C ALA A 275 -3.14 -5.98 -25.10
N ASP A 276 -4.44 -6.20 -24.89
CA ASP A 276 -5.42 -6.30 -25.96
C ASP A 276 -5.84 -4.92 -26.49
N VAL A 277 -5.56 -3.83 -25.74
CA VAL A 277 -5.89 -2.45 -26.15
C VAL A 277 -4.85 -1.93 -27.14
N ASN A 278 -5.33 -1.22 -28.15
CA ASN A 278 -4.47 -0.39 -29.00
C ASN A 278 -4.18 0.93 -28.27
N LEU A 279 -2.90 1.22 -28.07
CA LEU A 279 -2.44 2.41 -27.35
C LEU A 279 -2.00 3.48 -28.35
N ASP A 280 -2.78 4.52 -28.50
CA ASP A 280 -2.44 5.65 -29.37
C ASP A 280 -1.25 6.44 -28.80
N GLY A 281 -0.40 6.92 -29.70
CA GLY A 281 0.75 7.79 -29.38
C GLY A 281 1.92 7.07 -28.69
N VAL A 282 1.96 5.72 -28.74
CA VAL A 282 3.13 4.94 -28.30
C VAL A 282 3.72 4.08 -29.41
N LYS A 283 5.02 3.90 -29.39
CA LYS A 283 5.73 3.09 -30.38
C LYS A 283 5.31 1.61 -30.23
N GLY A 284 4.83 1.02 -31.31
CA GLY A 284 4.34 -0.35 -31.33
C GLY A 284 2.88 -0.52 -30.86
N GLY A 285 2.23 0.52 -30.30
CA GLY A 285 0.81 0.53 -29.95
C GLY A 285 0.38 -0.44 -28.86
N LYS A 286 1.31 -1.04 -28.11
CA LYS A 286 1.02 -2.10 -27.13
C LYS A 286 1.80 -1.92 -25.82
N THR A 287 1.22 -2.46 -24.75
CA THR A 287 1.89 -2.64 -23.46
C THR A 287 2.10 -4.12 -23.17
N SER A 288 3.08 -4.43 -22.32
CA SER A 288 3.26 -5.79 -21.78
C SER A 288 2.65 -5.95 -20.39
N TYR A 289 2.63 -4.90 -19.57
CA TYR A 289 1.98 -4.88 -18.26
C TYR A 289 1.93 -3.45 -17.68
N ALA A 290 1.13 -3.24 -16.64
CA ALA A 290 1.18 -2.03 -15.83
C ALA A 290 2.05 -2.22 -14.59
N TYR A 291 2.75 -1.17 -14.22
CA TYR A 291 3.54 -1.09 -13.00
C TYR A 291 3.03 0.06 -12.15
N ASN A 292 3.27 0.06 -10.86
CA ASN A 292 2.81 1.06 -9.90
C ASN A 292 1.61 1.91 -10.37
N LYS A 293 0.51 1.78 -9.66
CA LYS A 293 -0.75 2.42 -10.04
C LYS A 293 -1.52 2.85 -8.81
N VAL A 294 -2.38 3.84 -8.98
CA VAL A 294 -3.26 4.35 -7.93
C VAL A 294 -4.68 4.54 -8.48
N TYR A 295 -5.66 4.18 -7.68
CA TYR A 295 -7.04 4.45 -8.01
C TYR A 295 -7.37 5.94 -7.81
N GLY A 296 -7.80 6.61 -8.88
CA GLY A 296 -8.14 8.02 -8.89
C GLY A 296 -9.58 8.32 -8.51
N GLY A 297 -10.48 7.32 -8.61
CA GLY A 297 -11.93 7.46 -8.47
C GLY A 297 -12.67 7.37 -9.81
N ASN A 298 -13.99 7.13 -9.78
CA ASN A 298 -14.85 7.05 -10.94
C ASN A 298 -14.38 6.04 -12.01
N GLY A 299 -13.87 4.89 -11.57
CA GLY A 299 -13.33 3.84 -12.43
C GLY A 299 -11.98 4.15 -13.06
N LYS A 300 -11.34 5.26 -12.71
CA LYS A 300 -10.05 5.65 -13.27
C LYS A 300 -8.88 5.19 -12.40
N VAL A 301 -7.94 4.52 -13.00
CA VAL A 301 -6.65 4.15 -12.44
C VAL A 301 -5.57 4.91 -13.18
N TYR A 302 -4.63 5.48 -12.45
CA TYR A 302 -3.43 6.12 -13.01
C TYR A 302 -2.22 5.24 -12.71
N GLY A 303 -1.34 5.07 -13.67
CA GLY A 303 -0.17 4.21 -13.50
C GLY A 303 0.77 4.25 -14.69
N TYR A 304 1.78 3.41 -14.63
CA TYR A 304 2.79 3.30 -15.68
C TYR A 304 2.56 2.03 -16.49
N LEU A 305 2.46 2.17 -17.81
CA LEU A 305 2.44 1.04 -18.72
C LEU A 305 3.86 0.80 -19.27
N ASN A 306 4.33 -0.44 -19.19
CA ASN A 306 5.56 -0.84 -19.88
C ASN A 306 5.28 -0.93 -21.38
N ILE A 307 6.03 -0.14 -22.17
CA ILE A 307 5.91 -0.04 -23.63
C ILE A 307 7.13 -0.69 -24.27
N PRO A 308 7.04 -1.95 -24.72
CA PRO A 308 8.19 -2.66 -25.30
C PRO A 308 8.82 -1.93 -26.49
N GLY A 309 7.98 -1.26 -27.31
CA GLY A 309 8.46 -0.48 -28.44
C GLY A 309 9.29 0.76 -28.07
N ALA A 310 9.27 1.21 -26.81
CA ALA A 310 10.08 2.30 -26.30
C ALA A 310 11.42 1.84 -25.70
N ALA A 311 11.63 0.53 -25.56
CA ALA A 311 12.90 -0.03 -25.10
C ALA A 311 13.98 -0.01 -26.21
N SER A 312 15.25 -0.04 -25.80
CA SER A 312 16.40 -0.27 -26.68
C SER A 312 16.41 -1.69 -27.26
N ASN A 313 17.28 -1.96 -28.21
CA ASN A 313 17.45 -3.31 -28.76
C ASN A 313 18.95 -3.68 -28.74
N PRO A 314 19.39 -4.62 -27.89
CA PRO A 314 18.60 -5.34 -26.88
C PRO A 314 18.06 -4.42 -25.76
N PRO A 315 16.98 -4.80 -25.06
CA PRO A 315 16.41 -4.01 -23.97
C PRO A 315 17.39 -3.79 -22.81
N ASP A 316 17.55 -2.53 -22.38
CA ASP A 316 18.23 -2.19 -21.12
C ASP A 316 17.16 -1.94 -20.05
N TYR A 317 16.82 -2.97 -19.30
CA TYR A 317 15.77 -2.93 -18.27
C TYR A 317 16.08 -1.97 -17.11
N VAL A 318 17.32 -1.46 -17.00
CA VAL A 318 17.75 -0.53 -15.95
C VAL A 318 17.66 0.92 -16.41
N HIS A 319 18.01 1.21 -17.66
CA HIS A 319 18.15 2.58 -18.14
C HIS A 319 17.08 2.99 -19.16
N ASP A 320 16.41 2.04 -19.82
CA ASP A 320 15.34 2.35 -20.75
C ASP A 320 14.18 3.08 -20.07
N LYS A 321 13.70 4.15 -20.69
CA LYS A 321 12.52 4.90 -20.24
C LYS A 321 11.25 4.34 -20.89
N SER A 322 11.09 3.03 -20.77
CA SER A 322 10.00 2.26 -21.38
C SER A 322 8.68 2.32 -20.62
N PHE A 323 8.66 2.88 -19.42
CA PHE A 323 7.45 3.06 -18.64
C PHE A 323 6.82 4.42 -18.87
N GLN A 324 5.58 4.45 -19.33
CA GLN A 324 4.87 5.68 -19.67
C GLN A 324 3.62 5.82 -18.81
N PRO A 325 3.33 7.04 -18.29
CA PRO A 325 2.11 7.32 -17.54
C PRO A 325 0.85 7.22 -18.40
N PHE A 326 -0.17 6.54 -17.85
CA PHE A 326 -1.48 6.36 -18.47
C PHE A 326 -2.62 6.57 -17.48
N GLU A 327 -3.76 7.06 -17.98
CA GLU A 327 -5.06 6.92 -17.37
C GLU A 327 -5.71 5.66 -17.96
N ILE A 328 -6.16 4.75 -17.07
CA ILE A 328 -6.83 3.49 -17.40
C ILE A 328 -8.25 3.59 -16.88
N ASN A 329 -9.24 3.48 -17.76
CA ASN A 329 -10.66 3.48 -17.38
C ASN A 329 -11.16 2.04 -17.28
N LEU A 330 -11.44 1.59 -16.06
CA LEU A 330 -11.88 0.24 -15.76
C LEU A 330 -13.32 -0.04 -16.22
N TYR A 331 -14.16 1.00 -16.26
CA TYR A 331 -15.58 0.86 -16.63
C TYR A 331 -15.72 0.74 -18.13
N ASP A 332 -15.01 1.60 -18.89
CA ASP A 332 -15.05 1.65 -20.35
C ASP A 332 -14.00 0.74 -21.01
N LYS A 333 -13.07 0.18 -20.20
CA LYS A 333 -11.94 -0.65 -20.65
C LYS A 333 -11.08 0.05 -21.70
N THR A 334 -10.70 1.29 -21.41
CA THR A 334 -9.86 2.13 -22.28
C THR A 334 -8.61 2.60 -21.57
N CYS A 335 -7.58 2.94 -22.37
CA CYS A 335 -6.34 3.51 -21.86
C CYS A 335 -6.03 4.79 -22.64
N LYS A 336 -5.65 5.84 -21.92
CA LYS A 336 -5.26 7.13 -22.50
C LYS A 336 -3.86 7.49 -22.03
N LYS A 337 -2.96 7.70 -22.99
CA LYS A 337 -1.59 8.18 -22.69
C LYS A 337 -1.68 9.57 -22.07
N MET A 338 -0.94 9.76 -20.98
CA MET A 338 -0.79 11.07 -20.34
C MET A 338 0.36 11.86 -20.97
N ASN A 339 0.30 13.18 -20.89
CA ASN A 339 1.29 14.07 -21.51
C ASN A 339 2.55 14.22 -20.63
N PHE A 340 3.15 13.08 -20.28
CA PHE A 340 4.43 12.99 -19.60
C PHE A 340 5.45 12.23 -20.47
N SER A 341 6.74 12.49 -20.25
CA SER A 341 7.81 11.66 -20.82
C SER A 341 7.84 10.27 -20.19
N GLY A 342 8.49 9.32 -20.84
CA GLY A 342 8.77 8.01 -20.26
C GLY A 342 9.72 8.08 -19.07
N THR A 343 9.64 7.09 -18.21
CA THR A 343 10.51 6.93 -17.02
C THR A 343 11.11 5.53 -16.98
N ARG A 344 12.17 5.37 -16.18
CA ARG A 344 12.73 4.05 -15.85
C ARG A 344 11.76 3.31 -14.91
N GLY A 345 11.62 2.01 -15.09
CA GLY A 345 10.63 1.22 -14.34
C GLY A 345 10.81 1.21 -12.83
N TRP A 346 12.03 1.07 -12.38
CA TRP A 346 12.35 1.00 -10.95
C TRP A 346 12.41 2.36 -10.24
N ALA A 347 12.11 3.43 -10.96
CA ALA A 347 12.03 4.80 -10.47
C ALA A 347 10.65 5.39 -10.78
N ALA A 348 9.60 4.68 -10.40
CA ALA A 348 8.23 4.98 -10.80
C ALA A 348 7.28 4.86 -9.61
N SER A 349 7.38 5.76 -8.62
CA SER A 349 6.39 5.87 -7.55
C SER A 349 5.14 6.62 -8.02
N ILE A 350 4.02 6.41 -7.34
CA ILE A 350 2.77 7.12 -7.62
C ILE A 350 1.97 7.30 -6.34
N CYS A 351 1.29 8.45 -6.22
CA CYS A 351 0.41 8.76 -5.11
C CYS A 351 -0.75 9.63 -5.57
N LYS A 352 -1.93 9.43 -4.97
CA LYS A 352 -3.05 10.37 -5.08
C LYS A 352 -3.09 11.25 -3.84
N SER A 353 -3.18 12.57 -4.03
CA SER A 353 -3.39 13.54 -2.96
C SER A 353 -4.48 14.52 -3.38
N GLY A 354 -5.63 14.47 -2.70
CA GLY A 354 -6.79 15.25 -3.11
C GLY A 354 -7.20 14.98 -4.55
N ASN A 355 -7.16 16.01 -5.39
CA ASN A 355 -7.44 15.92 -6.84
C ASN A 355 -6.17 15.85 -7.72
N ASP A 356 -5.05 15.55 -7.12
CA ASP A 356 -3.78 15.43 -7.82
C ASP A 356 -3.31 13.98 -7.86
N ILE A 357 -2.73 13.60 -8.99
CA ILE A 357 -1.95 12.38 -9.15
C ILE A 357 -0.49 12.78 -9.28
N ILE A 358 0.32 12.28 -8.37
CA ILE A 358 1.74 12.61 -8.27
C ILE A 358 2.54 11.42 -8.80
N PHE A 359 3.31 11.65 -9.84
CA PHE A 359 4.15 10.65 -10.51
C PHE A 359 5.61 10.87 -10.13
N GLY A 360 6.24 9.90 -9.46
CA GLY A 360 7.68 9.90 -9.25
C GLY A 360 8.38 9.32 -10.46
N MET A 361 9.27 10.10 -11.07
CA MET A 361 9.81 9.79 -12.38
C MET A 361 11.33 9.97 -12.45
N SER A 362 11.96 9.18 -13.31
CA SER A 362 13.35 9.36 -13.76
C SER A 362 13.34 9.59 -15.26
N THR A 363 13.37 10.86 -15.67
CA THR A 363 13.23 11.30 -17.05
C THR A 363 14.52 11.98 -17.56
N ASP A 364 14.50 12.46 -18.80
CA ASP A 364 15.62 13.31 -19.34
C ASP A 364 15.68 14.68 -18.66
N GLN A 365 14.59 15.13 -18.04
CA GLN A 365 14.54 16.38 -17.28
C GLN A 365 15.05 16.22 -15.84
N GLY A 366 15.33 14.99 -15.40
CA GLY A 366 15.85 14.67 -14.08
C GLY A 366 14.96 13.71 -13.29
N LEU A 367 15.32 13.57 -12.02
CA LEU A 367 14.62 12.76 -11.02
C LEU A 367 13.65 13.64 -10.23
N GLY A 368 12.42 13.19 -10.01
CA GLY A 368 11.51 13.99 -9.20
C GLY A 368 10.05 13.61 -9.35
N TYR A 369 9.20 14.49 -8.84
CA TYR A 369 7.76 14.36 -8.86
C TYR A 369 7.13 15.29 -9.89
N SER A 370 6.32 14.71 -10.77
CA SER A 370 5.45 15.42 -11.72
C SER A 370 4.01 15.32 -11.22
N VAL A 371 3.18 16.32 -11.48
CA VAL A 371 1.81 16.39 -10.98
C VAL A 371 0.84 16.47 -12.15
N TYR A 372 -0.22 15.70 -12.05
CA TYR A 372 -1.40 15.80 -12.91
C TYR A 372 -2.59 16.24 -12.08
N HIS A 373 -3.22 17.35 -12.47
CA HIS A 373 -4.41 17.89 -11.81
C HIS A 373 -5.67 17.32 -12.46
N MET A 374 -6.39 16.46 -11.75
CA MET A 374 -7.59 15.80 -12.28
C MET A 374 -8.75 16.76 -12.57
N ASN A 375 -8.78 17.94 -11.91
CA ASN A 375 -9.87 18.91 -12.07
C ASN A 375 -9.91 19.57 -13.44
N ASP A 376 -8.74 19.91 -13.99
CA ASP A 376 -8.60 20.66 -15.23
C ASP A 376 -7.76 19.95 -16.29
N GLY A 377 -7.14 18.82 -15.92
CA GLY A 377 -6.30 18.04 -16.82
C GLY A 377 -4.93 18.65 -17.07
N SER A 378 -4.51 19.63 -16.29
CA SER A 378 -3.19 20.27 -16.42
C SER A 378 -2.04 19.42 -15.86
N TYR A 379 -0.82 19.74 -16.26
CA TYR A 379 0.39 18.97 -15.96
C TYR A 379 1.52 19.87 -15.47
N GLU A 380 2.23 19.44 -14.41
CA GLU A 380 3.48 20.06 -13.97
C GLU A 380 4.61 19.01 -14.03
N ASN A 381 5.54 19.19 -14.97
CA ASN A 381 6.66 18.25 -15.15
C ASN A 381 7.77 18.54 -14.15
N VAL A 382 8.25 17.50 -13.45
CA VAL A 382 9.34 17.56 -12.46
C VAL A 382 9.23 18.80 -11.56
N LYS A 383 8.03 19.00 -11.00
CA LYS A 383 7.72 20.13 -10.10
C LYS A 383 8.64 20.14 -8.87
N VAL A 384 8.92 18.95 -8.34
CA VAL A 384 9.80 18.74 -7.19
C VAL A 384 10.93 17.80 -7.57
N LYS A 385 12.17 18.25 -7.53
CA LYS A 385 13.34 17.40 -7.81
C LYS A 385 13.71 16.56 -6.60
N THR A 386 14.25 15.37 -6.85
CA THR A 386 14.76 14.45 -5.82
C THR A 386 16.24 14.13 -6.06
N SER A 387 16.99 13.84 -4.99
CA SER A 387 18.41 13.45 -5.08
C SER A 387 18.61 11.99 -5.50
N GLY A 388 17.57 11.17 -5.46
CA GLY A 388 17.58 9.77 -5.87
C GLY A 388 16.36 9.40 -6.70
N ALA A 389 16.34 8.16 -7.21
CA ALA A 389 15.22 7.63 -7.98
C ALA A 389 13.97 7.49 -7.09
N PRO A 390 12.84 8.17 -7.41
CA PRO A 390 11.61 8.07 -6.62
C PRO A 390 11.12 6.62 -6.55
N TYR A 391 10.95 6.09 -5.32
CA TYR A 391 10.62 4.69 -5.12
C TYR A 391 9.24 4.49 -4.49
N MET A 392 8.95 5.16 -3.38
CA MET A 392 7.64 5.17 -2.72
C MET A 392 7.22 6.61 -2.43
N LEU A 393 5.91 6.86 -2.43
CA LEU A 393 5.33 8.16 -2.07
C LEU A 393 3.97 7.93 -1.42
N HIS A 394 3.76 8.53 -0.24
CA HIS A 394 2.50 8.48 0.48
C HIS A 394 2.14 9.86 1.04
N GLU A 395 0.87 10.19 1.02
CA GLU A 395 0.35 11.32 1.79
C GLU A 395 0.22 10.92 3.27
N LEU A 396 0.67 11.78 4.18
CA LEU A 396 0.50 11.60 5.62
C LEU A 396 -0.91 12.07 6.03
N LYS A 397 -1.79 11.13 6.32
CA LYS A 397 -3.16 11.37 6.83
C LYS A 397 -3.37 10.67 8.16
#